data_a7c4231dc0aeb2dfdc016b5706ffc073
#
_entry.id   a7c4231dc0aeb2dfdc016b5706ffc073
#
_cell.length_a   1.000
_cell.length_b   1.000
_cell.length_c   1.000
_cell.angle_alpha   90.00
_cell.angle_beta   90.00
_cell.angle_gamma   90.00
#
_symmetry.space_group_name_H-M   'P 1'
#
loop_
_entity.id
_entity.type
_entity.pdbx_description
1 polymer ?
#
loop_
_entity_poly.entity_id
_entity_poly.type
_entity_poly.pdbx_seq_one_letter_code
_entity_poly.pdbx_strand_id
1 'polypeptide(L)'
;MEKKLYLVETVSIFRQRYVVEAREAEHAADEVVMGVSGSDLKEFSQQHLDELISSTREITADEYLKLFDEDNDYLSNWDISQKMQCIN
;
A
#
# COMPACT_ATOMS: atom_id res chain seq x y z
N MET A 1 29.36 8.38 13.46
CA MET A 1 28.07 7.98 14.03
C MET A 1 27.56 6.74 13.32
N GLU A 2 27.21 5.71 14.05
CA GLU A 2 26.58 4.54 13.46
C GLU A 2 25.18 4.89 12.97
N LYS A 3 24.86 4.40 11.78
CA LYS A 3 23.51 4.53 11.25
C LYS A 3 22.62 3.45 11.88
N LYS A 4 21.43 3.84 12.23
CA LYS A 4 20.41 2.93 12.77
C LYS A 4 19.34 2.69 11.71
N LEU A 5 18.57 1.62 11.87
CA LEU A 5 17.43 1.32 11.02
C LEU A 5 16.14 1.84 11.65
N TYR A 6 15.32 2.47 10.83
CA TYR A 6 14.01 2.97 11.26
C TYR A 6 12.95 2.44 10.32
N LEU A 7 11.87 1.93 10.91
CA LEU A 7 10.67 1.59 10.16
C LEU A 7 9.78 2.84 10.11
N VAL A 8 9.53 3.33 8.91
CA VAL A 8 8.62 4.47 8.69
C VAL A 8 7.40 3.94 7.95
N GLU A 9 6.24 4.05 8.57
CA GLU A 9 4.99 3.65 7.96
C GLU A 9 4.23 4.89 7.48
N THR A 10 3.78 4.85 6.24
CA THR A 10 3.02 5.95 5.63
C THR A 10 1.68 5.44 5.13
N VAL A 11 0.74 6.36 4.99
CA VAL A 11 -0.55 6.12 4.36
C VAL A 11 -0.70 7.11 3.22
N SER A 12 -0.92 6.59 2.02
CA SER A 12 -1.12 7.42 0.83
C SER A 12 -2.61 7.56 0.53
N ILE A 13 -3.05 8.79 0.24
CA ILE A 13 -4.44 9.10 -0.07
C ILE A 13 -4.56 9.43 -1.54
N PHE A 14 -5.44 8.69 -2.24
CA PHE A 14 -5.69 8.88 -3.66
C PHE A 14 -7.16 9.25 -3.89
N ARG A 15 -7.38 10.14 -4.84
CA ARG A 15 -8.70 10.38 -5.38
C ARG A 15 -8.83 9.60 -6.68
N GLN A 16 -9.81 8.72 -6.75
CA GLN A 16 -10.13 7.96 -7.96
C GLN A 16 -11.51 8.38 -8.46
N ARG A 17 -11.64 8.52 -9.75
CA ARG A 17 -12.87 8.95 -10.39
C ARG A 17 -13.39 7.87 -11.31
N TYR A 18 -14.68 7.60 -11.20
CA TYR A 18 -15.37 6.59 -12.00
C TYR A 18 -16.59 7.21 -12.65
N VAL A 19 -16.87 6.77 -13.87
CA VAL A 19 -18.14 7.06 -14.52
C VAL A 19 -18.89 5.75 -14.69
N VAL A 20 -20.13 5.71 -14.25
CA VAL A 20 -20.95 4.50 -14.24
C VAL A 20 -22.31 4.80 -14.86
N GLU A 21 -22.76 3.93 -15.77
CA GLU A 21 -24.11 4.00 -16.29
C GLU A 21 -25.07 3.37 -15.26
N ALA A 22 -26.08 4.13 -14.86
CA ALA A 22 -27.10 3.66 -13.92
C ALA A 22 -28.39 4.44 -14.10
N ARG A 23 -29.48 3.88 -13.62
CA ARG A 23 -30.81 4.54 -13.73
C ARG A 23 -30.98 5.67 -12.71
N GLU A 24 -30.32 5.54 -11.57
CA GLU A 24 -30.41 6.50 -10.47
C GLU A 24 -29.03 6.71 -9.83
N ALA A 25 -28.82 7.89 -9.26
CA ALA A 25 -27.55 8.25 -8.62
C ALA A 25 -27.16 7.28 -7.49
N GLU A 26 -28.14 6.81 -6.71
CA GLU A 26 -27.89 5.87 -5.62
C GLU A 26 -27.31 4.55 -6.14
N HIS A 27 -27.86 4.05 -7.25
CA HIS A 27 -27.37 2.83 -7.87
C HIS A 27 -25.96 2.98 -8.42
N ALA A 28 -25.61 4.16 -8.94
CA ALA A 28 -24.26 4.42 -9.44
C ALA A 28 -23.24 4.36 -8.31
N ALA A 29 -23.54 5.00 -7.19
CA ALA A 29 -22.65 4.97 -6.01
C ALA A 29 -22.49 3.56 -5.47
N ASP A 30 -23.58 2.80 -5.38
CA ASP A 30 -23.54 1.43 -4.90
C ASP A 30 -22.70 0.52 -5.80
N GLU A 31 -22.80 0.69 -7.12
CA GLU A 31 -21.99 -0.08 -8.06
C GLU A 31 -20.49 0.19 -7.88
N VAL A 32 -20.10 1.43 -7.61
CA VAL A 32 -18.70 1.77 -7.35
C VAL A 32 -18.21 1.10 -6.07
N VAL A 33 -18.98 1.20 -5.00
CA VAL A 33 -18.61 0.60 -3.71
C VAL A 33 -18.44 -0.92 -3.83
N MET A 34 -19.36 -1.58 -4.53
CA MET A 34 -19.32 -3.04 -4.70
C MET A 34 -18.27 -3.45 -5.73
N GLY A 35 -18.12 -2.70 -6.80
CA GLY A 35 -17.22 -3.02 -7.90
C GLY A 35 -15.75 -2.85 -7.55
N VAL A 36 -15.41 -1.90 -6.66
CA VAL A 36 -14.02 -1.72 -6.20
C VAL A 36 -13.48 -2.98 -5.54
N SER A 37 -14.33 -3.68 -4.77
CA SER A 37 -13.93 -4.93 -4.12
C SER A 37 -13.72 -6.07 -5.13
N GLY A 38 -14.45 -6.05 -6.25
CA GLY A 38 -14.36 -7.08 -7.29
C GLY A 38 -13.37 -6.78 -8.41
N SER A 39 -12.75 -5.60 -8.42
CA SER A 39 -11.82 -5.15 -9.46
C SER A 39 -12.42 -5.07 -10.86
N ASP A 40 -13.76 -4.98 -10.96
CA ASP A 40 -14.47 -4.94 -12.25
C ASP A 40 -14.60 -3.53 -12.82
N LEU A 41 -14.31 -2.51 -12.01
CA LEU A 41 -14.44 -1.11 -12.42
C LEU A 41 -13.07 -0.52 -12.73
N LYS A 42 -13.07 0.33 -13.75
CA LYS A 42 -11.85 1.08 -14.12
C LYS A 42 -12.06 2.54 -13.83
N GLU A 43 -11.15 3.11 -13.07
CA GLU A 43 -11.07 4.55 -12.91
C GLU A 43 -10.54 5.20 -14.19
N PHE A 44 -11.08 6.35 -14.56
CA PHE A 44 -10.53 7.13 -15.67
C PHE A 44 -9.53 8.18 -15.21
N SER A 45 -9.42 8.40 -13.90
CA SER A 45 -8.51 9.39 -13.33
C SER A 45 -8.11 8.97 -11.93
N GLN A 46 -6.83 9.13 -11.63
CA GLN A 46 -6.28 8.88 -10.31
C GLN A 46 -5.33 10.01 -9.95
N GLN A 47 -5.47 10.55 -8.76
CA GLN A 47 -4.60 11.61 -8.27
C GLN A 47 -4.18 11.33 -6.83
N HIS A 48 -2.89 11.34 -6.59
CA HIS A 48 -2.35 11.28 -5.23
C HIS A 48 -2.59 12.63 -4.55
N LEU A 49 -3.34 12.63 -3.47
CA LEU A 49 -3.70 13.85 -2.75
C LEU A 49 -2.75 14.16 -1.60
N ASP A 50 -2.35 13.15 -0.85
CA ASP A 50 -1.51 13.34 0.32
C ASP A 50 -0.87 12.05 0.78
N GLU A 51 0.18 12.19 1.58
CA GLU A 51 0.84 11.07 2.22
C GLU A 51 1.15 11.47 3.67
N LEU A 52 0.66 10.66 4.60
CA LEU A 52 0.83 10.91 6.02
C LEU A 52 1.79 9.89 6.61
N ILE A 53 2.72 10.36 7.44
CA ILE A 53 3.57 9.47 8.22
C ILE A 53 2.74 9.01 9.43
N SER A 54 2.41 7.72 9.49
CA SER A 54 1.62 7.17 10.58
C SER A 54 2.48 6.78 11.78
N SER A 55 3.70 6.31 11.54
CA SER A 55 4.61 5.96 12.62
C SER A 55 6.06 5.93 12.15
N THR A 56 6.98 6.13 13.10
CA THR A 56 8.42 5.98 12.89
C THR A 56 9.01 5.35 14.14
N ARG A 57 9.72 4.23 13.99
CA ARG A 57 10.38 3.59 15.12
C ARG A 57 11.69 2.92 14.71
N GLU A 58 12.63 2.88 15.65
CA GLU A 58 13.88 2.18 15.45
C GLU A 58 13.65 0.67 15.45
N ILE A 59 14.29 -0.04 14.53
CA ILE A 59 14.23 -1.50 14.46
C ILE A 59 15.64 -2.08 14.30
N THR A 60 15.77 -3.37 14.63
CA THR A 60 16.99 -4.13 14.37
C THR A 60 16.93 -4.76 12.99
N ALA A 61 18.08 -5.20 12.47
CA ALA A 61 18.14 -5.95 11.22
C ALA A 61 17.30 -7.23 11.29
N ASP A 62 17.31 -7.94 12.43
CA ASP A 62 16.52 -9.14 12.63
C ASP A 62 15.02 -8.85 12.57
N GLU A 63 14.59 -7.76 13.19
CA GLU A 63 13.20 -7.32 13.12
C GLU A 63 12.79 -6.99 11.67
N TYR A 64 13.67 -6.32 10.93
CA TYR A 64 13.42 -6.02 9.52
C TYR A 64 13.21 -7.29 8.71
N LEU A 65 14.08 -8.28 8.86
CA LEU A 65 13.97 -9.54 8.11
C LEU A 65 12.68 -10.29 8.44
N LYS A 66 12.26 -10.26 9.70
CA LYS A 66 10.99 -10.85 10.13
C LYS A 66 9.80 -10.14 9.49
N LEU A 67 9.79 -8.82 9.51
CA LEU A 67 8.72 -8.02 8.90
C LEU A 67 8.67 -8.23 7.38
N PHE A 68 9.83 -8.31 6.73
CA PHE A 68 9.90 -8.58 5.30
C PHE A 68 9.21 -9.90 4.96
N ASP A 69 9.50 -10.96 5.71
CA ASP A 69 8.91 -12.28 5.48
C ASP A 69 7.41 -12.30 5.75
N GLU A 70 6.95 -11.57 6.77
CA GLU A 70 5.52 -11.47 7.09
C GLU A 70 4.74 -10.76 5.98
N ASP A 71 5.30 -9.67 5.45
CA ASP A 71 4.62 -8.85 4.44
C ASP A 71 4.80 -9.38 3.01
N ASN A 72 5.86 -10.17 2.77
CA ASN A 72 6.23 -10.67 1.45
C ASN A 72 6.44 -12.18 1.49
N ASP A 73 5.42 -12.90 1.91
CA ASP A 73 5.46 -14.35 2.09
C ASP A 73 5.96 -15.07 0.83
N TYR A 74 5.55 -14.61 -0.34
CA TYR A 74 5.97 -15.18 -1.62
C TYR A 74 7.46 -14.96 -1.93
N LEU A 75 8.14 -14.07 -1.21
CA LEU A 75 9.56 -13.77 -1.34
C LEU A 75 10.40 -14.34 -0.19
N SER A 76 9.82 -15.22 0.62
CA SER A 76 10.51 -15.78 1.79
C SER A 76 11.77 -16.57 1.41
N ASN A 77 11.84 -17.07 0.17
CA ASN A 77 12.99 -17.81 -0.34
C ASN A 77 14.17 -16.92 -0.78
N TRP A 78 13.99 -15.62 -0.80
CA TRP A 78 15.08 -14.70 -1.09
C TRP A 78 16.16 -14.83 -0.02
N ASP A 79 17.42 -14.70 -0.40
CA ASP A 79 18.51 -14.69 0.57
C ASP A 79 18.55 -13.33 1.31
N ILE A 80 19.33 -13.30 2.38
CA ILE A 80 19.42 -12.09 3.24
C ILE A 80 19.94 -10.89 2.43
N SER A 81 20.90 -11.12 1.55
CA SER A 81 21.46 -10.05 0.71
C SER A 81 20.41 -9.39 -0.17
N GLN A 82 19.52 -10.18 -0.78
CA GLN A 82 18.43 -9.66 -1.60
C GLN A 82 17.42 -8.85 -0.77
N LYS A 83 17.07 -9.34 0.42
CA LYS A 83 16.13 -8.64 1.31
C LYS A 83 16.71 -7.32 1.79
N MET A 84 18.00 -7.29 2.08
CA MET A 84 18.68 -6.07 2.57
C MET A 84 18.76 -4.98 1.51
N GLN A 85 18.61 -5.30 0.23
CA GLN A 85 18.61 -4.30 -0.84
C GLN A 85 17.42 -3.36 -0.78
N CYS A 86 16.35 -3.71 -0.09
CA CYS A 86 15.19 -2.85 0.10
C CYS A 86 15.42 -1.75 1.14
N ILE A 87 16.53 -1.78 1.85
CA ILE A 87 16.88 -0.73 2.81
C ILE A 87 17.43 0.47 2.05
N ASN A 88 16.85 1.63 2.32
CA ASN A 88 17.25 2.90 1.69
C ASN A 88 18.34 3.63 2.48
#